data_eb6fac23c4b2d872dae682e73a1b1913
#
_entry.id   eb6fac23c4b2d872dae682e73a1b1913
#
_cell.length_a   1.000
_cell.length_b   1.000
_cell.length_c   1.000
_cell.angle_alpha   90.00
_cell.angle_beta   90.00
_cell.angle_gamma   90.00
#
_symmetry.space_group_name_H-M   'P 1'
#
loop_
_entity.id
_entity.type
_entity.pdbx_description
1 polymer ?
#
loop_
_entity_poly.entity_id
_entity_poly.type
_entity_poly.pdbx_seq_one_letter_code
_entity_poly.pdbx_strand_id
1 'polypeptide(L)'
;MKTSLRLLAAVATLSAACATTSAQGPKTAVKPQDLAGTWSSPTCESIGNNNYIQRHFTLTENTWTLNLVAFGDAQCQAKLFTARIQGPYTLVKDSEAVPGATEGNFGFGELYMTPHMQPLADAFQNAKCGSGTWKVGEEQRTTETGCLFFRPTSACGTDHDLVKVEGNQLFFGQRPADNDMCAPEKRPAALTALPVVKR
;
A
#
# COMPACT_ATOMS: atom_id res chain seq x y z
N MET A 1 59.68 52.86 42.74
CA MET A 1 58.40 52.13 42.88
C MET A 1 57.86 51.88 41.49
N LYS A 2 57.88 50.64 41.01
CA LYS A 2 57.38 50.25 39.65
C LYS A 2 56.18 49.38 39.83
N THR A 3 54.97 49.89 39.46
CA THR A 3 53.72 49.20 39.55
C THR A 3 53.45 48.47 38.22
N SER A 4 53.44 47.15 38.26
CA SER A 4 53.15 46.30 37.08
C SER A 4 51.63 46.04 36.98
N LEU A 5 51.04 46.49 35.89
CA LEU A 5 49.66 46.24 35.53
C LEU A 5 49.54 44.92 34.79
N ARG A 6 48.85 43.91 35.36
CA ARG A 6 48.57 42.63 34.70
C ARG A 6 47.27 42.72 33.96
N LEU A 7 47.34 42.56 32.64
CA LEU A 7 46.17 42.44 31.75
C LEU A 7 45.67 40.99 31.80
N LEU A 8 44.46 40.76 32.26
CA LEU A 8 43.78 39.46 32.13
C LEU A 8 43.03 39.44 30.78
N ALA A 9 43.47 38.54 29.90
CA ALA A 9 42.74 38.28 28.66
C ALA A 9 41.67 37.18 28.93
N ALA A 10 40.40 37.52 28.81
CA ALA A 10 39.30 36.56 28.88
C ALA A 10 39.07 35.94 27.49
N VAL A 11 39.34 34.64 27.36
CA VAL A 11 39.04 33.89 26.17
C VAL A 11 37.58 33.41 26.25
N ALA A 12 36.72 34.01 25.42
CA ALA A 12 35.33 33.56 25.23
C ALA A 12 35.27 32.43 24.20
N THR A 13 35.03 31.20 24.64
CA THR A 13 34.78 30.09 23.77
C THR A 13 33.33 30.12 23.27
N LEU A 14 33.13 30.41 21.98
CA LEU A 14 31.84 30.24 21.32
C LEU A 14 31.62 28.76 21.05
N SER A 15 30.71 28.13 21.77
CA SER A 15 30.20 26.80 21.47
C SER A 15 29.14 26.91 20.37
N ALA A 16 29.46 26.54 19.13
CA ALA A 16 28.50 26.42 18.04
C ALA A 16 27.65 25.14 18.29
N ALA A 17 26.41 25.34 18.75
CA ALA A 17 25.43 24.26 18.79
C ALA A 17 24.95 24.00 17.35
N CYS A 18 25.39 22.88 16.75
CA CYS A 18 24.78 22.36 15.53
C CYS A 18 23.35 21.91 15.85
N ALA A 19 22.36 22.72 15.53
CA ALA A 19 20.98 22.33 15.51
C ALA A 19 20.76 21.38 14.33
N THR A 20 20.67 20.08 14.58
CA THR A 20 20.19 19.10 13.60
C THR A 20 18.72 19.35 13.35
N THR A 21 18.42 20.06 12.26
CA THR A 21 17.05 20.20 11.75
C THR A 21 16.64 18.84 11.20
N SER A 22 15.89 18.06 11.97
CA SER A 22 15.19 16.89 11.45
C SER A 22 14.22 17.41 10.40
N ALA A 23 14.42 17.04 9.13
CA ALA A 23 13.49 17.30 8.07
C ALA A 23 12.18 16.55 8.41
N GLN A 24 11.18 17.27 8.93
CA GLN A 24 9.83 16.75 9.04
C GLN A 24 9.32 16.51 7.63
N GLY A 25 8.94 15.26 7.34
CA GLY A 25 8.27 14.92 6.09
C GLY A 25 7.01 15.77 5.89
N PRO A 26 6.43 15.78 4.69
CA PRO A 26 5.26 16.59 4.38
C PRO A 26 4.14 16.32 5.38
N LYS A 27 3.52 17.39 5.90
CA LYS A 27 2.43 17.32 6.86
C LYS A 27 1.16 16.97 6.09
N THR A 28 0.77 15.69 6.10
CA THR A 28 -0.41 15.18 5.39
C THR A 28 -1.61 15.01 6.32
N ALA A 29 -2.85 15.03 5.76
CA ALA A 29 -4.10 14.82 6.49
C ALA A 29 -4.15 13.43 7.11
N VAL A 30 -3.70 12.40 6.36
CA VAL A 30 -3.50 11.03 6.86
C VAL A 30 -2.02 10.84 7.18
N LYS A 31 -1.73 10.25 8.33
CA LYS A 31 -0.37 9.92 8.77
C LYS A 31 -0.16 8.41 8.77
N PRO A 32 1.09 7.92 8.68
CA PRO A 32 1.36 6.49 8.74
C PRO A 32 0.75 5.79 9.97
N GLN A 33 0.75 6.44 11.14
CA GLN A 33 0.18 5.92 12.37
C GLN A 33 -1.35 5.72 12.28
N ASP A 34 -2.05 6.54 11.50
CA ASP A 34 -3.50 6.41 11.28
C ASP A 34 -3.82 5.15 10.46
N LEU A 35 -2.91 4.77 9.56
CA LEU A 35 -3.03 3.58 8.72
C LEU A 35 -2.61 2.30 9.46
N ALA A 36 -1.70 2.38 10.42
CA ALA A 36 -1.14 1.22 11.11
C ALA A 36 -2.22 0.35 11.75
N GLY A 37 -2.13 -0.96 11.51
CA GLY A 37 -3.06 -1.97 12.00
C GLY A 37 -3.60 -2.90 10.93
N THR A 38 -4.67 -3.61 11.25
CA THR A 38 -5.36 -4.52 10.34
C THR A 38 -6.73 -3.95 9.95
N TRP A 39 -7.03 -4.09 8.67
CA TRP A 39 -8.26 -3.55 8.05
C TRP A 39 -8.87 -4.61 7.15
N SER A 40 -10.17 -4.78 7.17
CA SER A 40 -10.84 -5.81 6.36
C SER A 40 -12.13 -5.30 5.76
N SER A 41 -12.49 -5.84 4.60
CA SER A 41 -13.83 -5.67 4.04
C SER A 41 -14.89 -6.04 5.09
N PRO A 42 -15.87 -5.19 5.35
CA PRO A 42 -16.95 -5.49 6.30
C PRO A 42 -17.87 -6.60 5.80
N THR A 43 -17.99 -6.72 4.49
CA THR A 43 -18.88 -7.67 3.80
C THR A 43 -18.19 -8.24 2.57
N CYS A 44 -18.86 -9.17 1.88
CA CYS A 44 -18.50 -9.61 0.54
C CYS A 44 -18.71 -8.47 -0.46
N GLU A 45 -17.68 -8.05 -1.18
CA GLU A 45 -17.72 -6.90 -2.09
C GLU A 45 -17.95 -7.37 -3.52
N SER A 46 -19.01 -6.90 -4.17
CA SER A 46 -19.22 -7.16 -5.60
C SER A 46 -18.32 -6.26 -6.44
N ILE A 47 -17.58 -6.87 -7.37
CA ILE A 47 -16.76 -6.18 -8.38
C ILE A 47 -17.35 -6.30 -9.79
N GLY A 48 -18.62 -6.75 -9.89
CA GLY A 48 -19.33 -6.95 -11.15
C GLY A 48 -19.14 -8.34 -11.75
N ASN A 49 -19.95 -8.66 -12.76
CA ASN A 49 -19.89 -9.92 -13.52
C ASN A 49 -19.92 -11.19 -12.64
N ASN A 50 -20.69 -11.19 -11.55
CA ASN A 50 -20.75 -12.25 -10.55
C ASN A 50 -19.39 -12.59 -9.91
N ASN A 51 -18.48 -11.63 -9.85
CA ASN A 51 -17.24 -11.76 -9.13
C ASN A 51 -17.30 -10.93 -7.83
N TYR A 52 -16.74 -11.51 -6.79
CA TYR A 52 -16.77 -10.94 -5.44
C TYR A 52 -15.38 -11.02 -4.82
N ILE A 53 -15.09 -10.10 -3.91
CA ILE A 53 -13.80 -10.09 -3.21
C ILE A 53 -13.97 -9.78 -1.73
N GLN A 54 -12.96 -10.17 -0.96
CA GLN A 54 -12.66 -9.64 0.36
C GLN A 54 -11.22 -9.16 0.38
N ARG A 55 -11.01 -7.99 0.97
CA ARG A 55 -9.70 -7.36 1.13
C ARG A 55 -9.31 -7.37 2.60
N HIS A 56 -8.11 -7.86 2.88
CA HIS A 56 -7.53 -7.87 4.23
C HIS A 56 -6.16 -7.20 4.16
N PHE A 57 -6.07 -6.00 4.74
CA PHE A 57 -4.82 -5.26 4.79
C PHE A 57 -4.17 -5.38 6.17
N THR A 58 -2.85 -5.45 6.16
CA THR A 58 -2.00 -5.18 7.33
C THR A 58 -1.05 -4.07 6.94
N LEU A 59 -1.10 -2.95 7.66
CA LEU A 59 -0.21 -1.82 7.45
C LEU A 59 0.62 -1.58 8.69
N THR A 60 1.90 -1.28 8.48
CA THR A 60 2.79 -0.68 9.48
C THR A 60 2.95 0.81 9.15
N GLU A 61 3.94 1.48 9.71
CA GLU A 61 4.20 2.89 9.34
C GLU A 61 4.84 3.06 7.95
N ASN A 62 5.36 2.00 7.34
CA ASN A 62 6.10 2.08 6.07
C ASN A 62 5.91 0.88 5.14
N THR A 63 5.19 -0.15 5.56
CA THR A 63 4.92 -1.34 4.75
C THR A 63 3.43 -1.66 4.73
N TRP A 64 3.01 -2.32 3.68
CA TRP A 64 1.66 -2.82 3.52
C TRP A 64 1.64 -4.25 3.02
N THR A 65 0.62 -4.98 3.42
CA THR A 65 0.28 -6.30 2.89
C THR A 65 -1.20 -6.31 2.60
N LEU A 66 -1.60 -6.80 1.43
CA LEU A 66 -2.98 -7.10 1.06
C LEU A 66 -3.11 -8.59 0.81
N ASN A 67 -4.04 -9.23 1.51
CA ASN A 67 -4.61 -10.51 1.10
C ASN A 67 -5.98 -10.24 0.46
N LEU A 68 -6.04 -10.33 -0.87
CA LEU A 68 -7.25 -10.23 -1.65
C LEU A 68 -7.74 -11.63 -1.95
N VAL A 69 -8.93 -11.99 -1.46
CA VAL A 69 -9.56 -13.28 -1.74
C VAL A 69 -10.69 -13.03 -2.74
N ALA A 70 -10.65 -13.73 -3.87
CA ALA A 70 -11.70 -13.70 -4.89
C ALA A 70 -12.67 -14.88 -4.72
N PHE A 71 -13.95 -14.62 -4.99
CA PHE A 71 -15.04 -15.57 -4.83
C PHE A 71 -15.96 -15.56 -6.05
N GLY A 72 -16.58 -16.72 -6.31
CA GLY A 72 -17.58 -16.90 -7.36
C GLY A 72 -19.02 -16.75 -6.90
N ASP A 73 -19.25 -16.32 -5.65
CA ASP A 73 -20.60 -16.18 -5.08
C ASP A 73 -20.69 -14.96 -4.14
N ALA A 74 -21.91 -14.45 -4.00
CA ALA A 74 -22.21 -13.26 -3.19
C ALA A 74 -22.06 -13.48 -1.68
N GLN A 75 -21.97 -14.72 -1.22
CA GLN A 75 -21.77 -15.08 0.17
C GLN A 75 -20.31 -15.22 0.55
N CYS A 76 -19.38 -15.05 -0.44
CA CYS A 76 -17.94 -15.25 -0.25
C CYS A 76 -17.59 -16.65 0.32
N GLN A 77 -18.23 -17.70 -0.17
CA GLN A 77 -18.00 -19.07 0.25
C GLN A 77 -17.19 -19.86 -0.80
N ALA A 78 -17.48 -19.65 -2.08
CA ALA A 78 -16.79 -20.30 -3.18
C ALA A 78 -15.49 -19.57 -3.55
N LYS A 79 -14.40 -19.85 -2.84
CA LYS A 79 -13.09 -19.24 -3.11
C LYS A 79 -12.58 -19.64 -4.49
N LEU A 80 -12.16 -18.66 -5.26
CA LEU A 80 -11.52 -18.81 -6.56
C LEU A 80 -9.99 -18.79 -6.40
N PHE A 81 -9.45 -17.70 -5.91
CA PHE A 81 -8.00 -17.56 -5.64
C PHE A 81 -7.76 -16.56 -4.51
N THR A 82 -6.55 -16.59 -3.97
CA THR A 82 -6.00 -15.54 -3.12
C THR A 82 -4.82 -14.88 -3.83
N ALA A 83 -4.78 -13.54 -3.84
CA ALA A 83 -3.59 -12.78 -4.17
C ALA A 83 -3.04 -12.15 -2.90
N ARG A 84 -1.77 -12.41 -2.58
CA ARG A 84 -1.06 -11.77 -1.49
C ARG A 84 -0.02 -10.83 -2.08
N ILE A 85 -0.14 -9.56 -1.76
CA ILE A 85 0.71 -8.48 -2.27
C ILE A 85 1.33 -7.79 -1.07
N GLN A 86 2.62 -7.48 -1.13
CA GLN A 86 3.30 -6.76 -0.06
C GLN A 86 4.41 -5.88 -0.58
N GLY A 87 4.69 -4.79 0.14
CA GLY A 87 5.77 -3.89 -0.19
C GLY A 87 5.81 -2.66 0.70
N PRO A 88 6.68 -1.70 0.38
CA PRO A 88 6.72 -0.41 1.05
C PRO A 88 5.56 0.48 0.59
N TYR A 89 5.20 1.47 1.41
CA TYR A 89 4.38 2.59 0.95
C TYR A 89 4.91 3.92 1.48
N THR A 90 4.53 4.99 0.80
CA THR A 90 4.81 6.37 1.23
C THR A 90 3.57 7.23 1.06
N LEU A 91 3.32 8.14 2.01
CA LEU A 91 2.35 9.21 1.86
C LEU A 91 3.07 10.42 1.28
N VAL A 92 2.48 11.04 0.25
CA VAL A 92 3.16 12.06 -0.57
C VAL A 92 2.73 13.47 -0.19
N LYS A 93 1.44 13.79 -0.38
CA LYS A 93 0.82 15.09 -0.10
C LYS A 93 -0.68 14.90 0.06
N ASP A 94 -1.36 15.92 0.52
CA ASP A 94 -2.82 15.93 0.51
C ASP A 94 -3.35 16.01 -0.92
N SER A 95 -4.45 15.28 -1.16
CA SER A 95 -5.10 15.25 -2.47
C SER A 95 -5.81 16.57 -2.74
N GLU A 96 -5.55 17.15 -3.90
CA GLU A 96 -6.28 18.30 -4.40
C GLU A 96 -7.68 17.94 -4.93
N ALA A 97 -7.83 16.68 -5.40
CA ALA A 97 -9.07 16.18 -5.96
C ALA A 97 -10.09 15.72 -4.91
N VAL A 98 -9.61 15.22 -3.76
CA VAL A 98 -10.46 14.64 -2.71
C VAL A 98 -10.10 15.24 -1.35
N PRO A 99 -10.90 16.20 -0.83
CA PRO A 99 -10.64 16.83 0.46
C PRO A 99 -10.51 15.82 1.61
N GLY A 100 -9.44 15.97 2.41
CA GLY A 100 -9.14 15.08 3.54
C GLY A 100 -8.54 13.72 3.17
N ALA A 101 -8.34 13.44 1.88
CA ALA A 101 -7.53 12.32 1.43
C ALA A 101 -6.07 12.70 1.24
N THR A 102 -5.19 11.74 1.35
CA THR A 102 -3.75 11.85 1.11
C THR A 102 -3.35 10.95 -0.05
N GLU A 103 -2.51 11.44 -0.93
CA GLU A 103 -1.90 10.67 -2.00
C GLU A 103 -0.89 9.66 -1.41
N GLY A 104 -1.04 8.39 -1.76
CA GLY A 104 -0.17 7.31 -1.35
C GLY A 104 0.46 6.61 -2.56
N ASN A 105 1.71 6.20 -2.42
CA ASN A 105 2.40 5.34 -3.37
C ASN A 105 2.62 3.98 -2.71
N PHE A 106 1.99 2.94 -3.24
CA PHE A 106 2.02 1.58 -2.71
C PHE A 106 2.90 0.71 -3.60
N GLY A 107 4.13 0.45 -3.17
CA GLY A 107 5.09 -0.35 -3.93
C GLY A 107 4.74 -1.84 -3.92
N PHE A 108 4.86 -2.48 -5.07
CA PHE A 108 4.71 -3.92 -5.24
C PHE A 108 6.09 -4.60 -5.09
N GLY A 109 6.46 -4.95 -3.86
CA GLY A 109 7.70 -5.68 -3.61
C GLY A 109 7.57 -7.15 -3.98
N GLU A 110 6.46 -7.77 -3.59
CA GLU A 110 6.19 -9.17 -3.86
C GLU A 110 4.71 -9.42 -4.13
N LEU A 111 4.46 -10.33 -5.06
CA LEU A 111 3.14 -10.82 -5.43
C LEU A 111 3.14 -12.35 -5.39
N TYR A 112 2.16 -12.91 -4.71
CA TYR A 112 1.92 -14.34 -4.60
C TYR A 112 0.48 -14.66 -4.97
N MET A 113 0.26 -15.82 -5.58
CA MET A 113 -1.07 -16.30 -5.95
C MET A 113 -1.30 -17.71 -5.39
N THR A 114 -2.53 -17.97 -4.97
CA THR A 114 -2.97 -19.30 -4.52
C THR A 114 -4.29 -19.65 -5.23
N PRO A 115 -4.35 -20.61 -6.13
CA PRO A 115 -5.62 -21.08 -6.70
C PRO A 115 -6.37 -21.96 -5.69
N HIS A 116 -7.69 -21.80 -5.58
CA HIS A 116 -8.52 -22.62 -4.68
C HIS A 116 -9.39 -23.64 -5.42
N MET A 117 -9.25 -23.74 -6.74
CA MET A 117 -9.94 -24.72 -7.56
C MET A 117 -9.09 -25.12 -8.78
N GLN A 118 -9.27 -26.36 -9.26
CA GLN A 118 -8.46 -26.91 -10.35
C GLN A 118 -8.51 -26.07 -11.63
N PRO A 119 -9.68 -25.58 -12.10
CA PRO A 119 -9.71 -24.74 -13.30
C PRO A 119 -8.84 -23.47 -13.20
N LEU A 120 -8.67 -22.91 -12.00
CA LEU A 120 -7.78 -21.75 -11.81
C LEU A 120 -6.31 -22.17 -11.75
N ALA A 121 -5.97 -23.30 -11.15
CA ALA A 121 -4.62 -23.82 -11.20
C ALA A 121 -4.19 -24.07 -12.67
N ASP A 122 -5.07 -24.67 -13.48
CA ASP A 122 -4.84 -24.86 -14.91
C ASP A 122 -4.73 -23.54 -15.68
N ALA A 123 -5.58 -22.56 -15.36
CA ALA A 123 -5.52 -21.22 -15.96
C ALA A 123 -4.21 -20.49 -15.62
N PHE A 124 -3.73 -20.56 -14.38
CA PHE A 124 -2.45 -19.96 -13.97
C PHE A 124 -1.27 -20.65 -14.67
N GLN A 125 -1.33 -21.99 -14.81
CA GLN A 125 -0.32 -22.75 -15.55
C GLN A 125 -0.28 -22.32 -17.03
N ASN A 126 -1.44 -22.24 -17.68
CA ASN A 126 -1.56 -21.85 -19.08
C ASN A 126 -1.14 -20.39 -19.33
N ALA A 127 -1.42 -19.51 -18.39
CA ALA A 127 -1.00 -18.11 -18.40
C ALA A 127 0.49 -17.91 -18.03
N LYS A 128 1.20 -18.99 -17.71
CA LYS A 128 2.61 -18.98 -17.28
C LYS A 128 2.85 -18.07 -16.06
N CYS A 129 1.90 -18.06 -15.15
CA CYS A 129 2.07 -17.38 -13.87
C CYS A 129 3.12 -18.12 -13.03
N GLY A 130 4.09 -17.38 -12.49
CA GLY A 130 5.16 -17.99 -11.69
C GLY A 130 6.06 -18.92 -12.51
N SER A 131 6.80 -19.79 -11.81
CA SER A 131 7.80 -20.67 -12.44
C SER A 131 7.57 -22.17 -12.18
N GLY A 132 6.63 -22.51 -11.30
CA GLY A 132 6.37 -23.89 -10.90
C GLY A 132 5.13 -24.51 -11.55
N THR A 133 4.86 -25.77 -11.21
CA THR A 133 3.58 -26.42 -11.52
C THR A 133 2.55 -25.98 -10.51
N TRP A 134 1.41 -25.52 -10.99
CA TRP A 134 0.32 -25.05 -10.14
C TRP A 134 -0.49 -26.20 -9.55
N LYS A 135 -0.74 -26.11 -8.23
CA LYS A 135 -1.62 -27.03 -7.50
C LYS A 135 -2.62 -26.23 -6.65
N VAL A 136 -3.81 -26.79 -6.49
CA VAL A 136 -4.85 -26.21 -5.66
C VAL A 136 -4.37 -26.09 -4.20
N GLY A 137 -4.52 -24.89 -3.63
CA GLY A 137 -4.13 -24.56 -2.25
C GLY A 137 -2.65 -24.27 -2.04
N GLU A 138 -1.80 -24.42 -3.05
CA GLU A 138 -0.37 -24.08 -2.94
C GLU A 138 -0.12 -22.64 -3.43
N GLU A 139 0.54 -21.85 -2.58
CA GLU A 139 0.94 -20.50 -2.94
C GLU A 139 2.21 -20.50 -3.78
N GLN A 140 2.24 -19.70 -4.84
CA GLN A 140 3.46 -19.47 -5.62
C GLN A 140 3.71 -17.98 -5.82
N ARG A 141 4.99 -17.62 -5.90
CA ARG A 141 5.46 -16.26 -6.18
C ARG A 141 5.30 -15.96 -7.67
N THR A 142 4.67 -14.84 -7.98
CA THR A 142 4.38 -14.38 -9.35
C THR A 142 4.87 -12.96 -9.60
N THR A 143 5.77 -12.45 -8.77
CA THR A 143 6.29 -11.08 -8.80
C THR A 143 6.85 -10.70 -10.16
N GLU A 144 7.64 -11.59 -10.78
CA GLU A 144 8.33 -11.35 -12.05
C GLU A 144 7.46 -11.59 -13.28
N THR A 145 6.49 -12.50 -13.16
CA THR A 145 5.63 -12.89 -14.30
C THR A 145 4.30 -12.16 -14.31
N GLY A 146 3.87 -11.63 -13.15
CA GLY A 146 2.48 -11.29 -12.94
C GLY A 146 1.58 -12.52 -12.97
N CYS A 147 0.28 -12.34 -12.89
CA CYS A 147 -0.73 -13.37 -13.10
C CYS A 147 -2.10 -12.76 -13.34
N LEU A 148 -2.81 -13.20 -14.39
CA LEU A 148 -4.11 -12.65 -14.79
C LEU A 148 -4.04 -11.11 -14.96
N PHE A 149 -4.85 -10.37 -14.20
CA PHE A 149 -4.85 -8.90 -14.22
C PHE A 149 -3.76 -8.25 -13.33
N PHE A 150 -3.03 -9.04 -12.56
CA PHE A 150 -1.86 -8.55 -11.84
C PHE A 150 -0.65 -8.52 -12.78
N ARG A 151 -0.15 -7.33 -13.05
CA ARG A 151 1.02 -7.15 -13.90
C ARG A 151 2.30 -7.57 -13.18
N PRO A 152 3.36 -7.97 -13.90
CA PRO A 152 4.67 -8.14 -13.29
C PRO A 152 5.17 -6.81 -12.70
N THR A 153 5.90 -6.85 -11.60
CA THR A 153 6.38 -5.64 -10.90
C THR A 153 7.30 -4.78 -11.77
N SER A 154 7.97 -5.37 -12.78
CA SER A 154 8.74 -4.64 -13.77
C SER A 154 7.89 -3.76 -14.70
N ALA A 155 6.61 -4.10 -14.90
CA ALA A 155 5.68 -3.33 -15.72
C ALA A 155 4.81 -2.36 -14.88
N CYS A 156 4.59 -2.70 -13.59
CA CYS A 156 3.85 -1.89 -12.63
C CYS A 156 4.42 -2.13 -11.23
N GLY A 157 5.41 -1.34 -10.86
CA GLY A 157 6.09 -1.49 -9.56
C GLY A 157 5.43 -0.72 -8.42
N THR A 158 4.45 0.13 -8.71
CA THR A 158 3.81 0.99 -7.71
C THR A 158 2.39 1.36 -8.16
N ASP A 159 1.42 1.22 -7.27
CA ASP A 159 0.12 1.86 -7.41
C ASP A 159 0.18 3.29 -6.83
N HIS A 160 -0.22 4.26 -7.62
CA HIS A 160 -0.44 5.63 -7.20
C HIS A 160 -1.90 5.79 -6.78
N ASP A 161 -2.16 5.77 -5.48
CA ASP A 161 -3.50 5.67 -4.91
C ASP A 161 -3.83 6.86 -4.00
N LEU A 162 -5.04 6.90 -3.51
CA LEU A 162 -5.53 7.79 -2.44
C LEU A 162 -5.82 6.97 -1.19
N VAL A 163 -5.63 7.58 -0.03
CA VAL A 163 -6.10 7.05 1.25
C VAL A 163 -6.81 8.12 2.05
N LYS A 164 -7.90 7.74 2.72
CA LYS A 164 -8.63 8.59 3.68
C LYS A 164 -9.08 7.74 4.86
N VAL A 165 -8.87 8.25 6.07
CA VAL A 165 -9.34 7.59 7.31
C VAL A 165 -10.49 8.40 7.88
N GLU A 166 -11.63 7.75 8.14
CA GLU A 166 -12.79 8.32 8.81
C GLU A 166 -13.25 7.38 9.93
N GLY A 167 -12.91 7.75 11.17
CA GLY A 167 -13.18 6.90 12.33
C GLY A 167 -12.46 5.55 12.23
N ASN A 168 -13.22 4.45 12.14
CA ASN A 168 -12.69 3.11 11.96
C ASN A 168 -12.71 2.62 10.49
N GLN A 169 -12.90 3.52 9.53
CA GLN A 169 -12.97 3.21 8.11
C GLN A 169 -11.73 3.75 7.38
N LEU A 170 -11.16 2.94 6.50
CA LEU A 170 -10.09 3.30 5.57
C LEU A 170 -10.62 3.17 4.16
N PHE A 171 -10.64 4.28 3.44
CA PHE A 171 -10.99 4.38 2.03
C PHE A 171 -9.74 4.41 1.18
N PHE A 172 -9.77 3.68 0.08
CA PHE A 172 -8.80 3.78 -1.01
C PHE A 172 -9.40 4.54 -2.19
N GLY A 173 -8.59 4.90 -3.16
CA GLY A 173 -9.04 5.50 -4.41
C GLY A 173 -9.91 4.52 -5.22
N GLN A 174 -10.82 5.09 -6.00
CA GLN A 174 -11.62 4.32 -6.94
C GLN A 174 -10.76 3.91 -8.14
N ARG A 175 -10.48 2.61 -8.25
CA ARG A 175 -9.66 2.09 -9.36
C ARG A 175 -10.31 2.37 -10.72
N PRO A 176 -9.54 2.78 -11.72
CA PRO A 176 -10.04 2.96 -13.08
C PRO A 176 -10.45 1.62 -13.69
N ALA A 177 -11.26 1.66 -14.75
CA ALA A 177 -11.80 0.47 -15.41
C ALA A 177 -10.72 -0.46 -16.00
N ASP A 178 -9.59 0.11 -16.42
CA ASP A 178 -8.42 -0.63 -16.91
C ASP A 178 -7.49 -1.12 -15.80
N ASN A 179 -7.85 -0.86 -14.53
CA ASN A 179 -7.10 -1.21 -13.33
C ASN A 179 -5.64 -0.69 -13.34
N ASP A 180 -5.36 0.38 -14.07
CA ASP A 180 -4.02 0.92 -14.24
C ASP A 180 -3.80 2.18 -13.40
N MET A 181 -3.07 2.04 -12.30
CA MET A 181 -2.64 3.12 -11.41
C MET A 181 -1.10 3.20 -11.32
N CYS A 182 -0.41 2.71 -12.36
CA CYS A 182 1.05 2.51 -12.36
C CYS A 182 1.86 3.79 -12.62
N ALA A 183 1.20 4.94 -12.75
CA ALA A 183 1.84 6.23 -12.95
C ALA A 183 1.13 7.34 -12.15
N PRO A 184 1.84 8.40 -11.73
CA PRO A 184 1.26 9.47 -10.90
C PRO A 184 0.01 10.12 -11.51
N GLU A 185 -0.02 10.28 -12.83
CA GLU A 185 -1.14 10.88 -13.59
C GLU A 185 -2.37 9.96 -13.67
N LYS A 186 -2.23 8.69 -13.33
CA LYS A 186 -3.31 7.70 -13.25
C LYS A 186 -3.89 7.54 -11.85
N ARG A 187 -3.45 8.38 -10.91
CA ARG A 187 -3.99 8.41 -9.56
C ARG A 187 -5.50 8.69 -9.60
N PRO A 188 -6.31 7.95 -8.82
CA PRO A 188 -7.74 8.19 -8.73
C PRO A 188 -8.06 9.62 -8.31
N ALA A 189 -9.16 10.16 -8.85
CA ALA A 189 -9.72 11.46 -8.47
C ALA A 189 -10.96 11.33 -7.56
N ALA A 190 -11.29 10.11 -7.12
CA ALA A 190 -12.41 9.81 -6.22
C ALA A 190 -12.04 8.63 -5.32
N LEU A 191 -12.76 8.47 -4.20
CA LEU A 191 -12.64 7.31 -3.33
C LEU A 191 -13.62 6.21 -3.75
N THR A 192 -13.24 4.95 -3.51
CA THR A 192 -14.20 3.84 -3.61
C THR A 192 -15.30 4.00 -2.57
N ALA A 193 -16.53 3.59 -2.91
CA ALA A 193 -17.66 3.59 -1.97
C ALA A 193 -17.56 2.47 -0.91
N LEU A 194 -16.62 1.55 -1.06
CA LEU A 194 -16.47 0.38 -0.19
C LEU A 194 -15.20 0.54 0.69
N PRO A 195 -15.34 1.06 1.93
CA PRO A 195 -14.22 1.13 2.86
C PRO A 195 -13.87 -0.25 3.40
N VAL A 196 -12.63 -0.40 3.85
CA VAL A 196 -12.27 -1.46 4.80
C VAL A 196 -12.36 -0.91 6.21
N VAL A 197 -12.66 -1.78 7.18
CA VAL A 197 -12.84 -1.40 8.59
C VAL A 197 -11.73 -1.95 9.46
N LYS A 198 -11.34 -1.18 10.47
CA LYS A 198 -10.30 -1.56 11.44
C LYS A 198 -10.76 -2.77 12.27
N ARG A 199 -9.84 -3.70 12.50
CA ARG A 199 -10.08 -4.92 13.29
C ARG A 199 -9.33 -4.87 14.63
#